data_d821f293b1f588ce120f1e29cd63aa65
#
_entry.id   d821f293b1f588ce120f1e29cd63aa65
#
_cell.length_a   1.000
_cell.length_b   1.000
_cell.length_c   1.000
_cell.angle_alpha   90.00
_cell.angle_beta   90.00
_cell.angle_gamma   90.00
#
_symmetry.space_group_name_H-M   'P 1'
#
loop_
_entity.id
_entity.type
_entity.pdbx_description
1 polymer ?
#
loop_
_entity_poly.entity_id
_entity_poly.type
_entity_poly.pdbx_seq_one_letter_code
_entity_poly.pdbx_strand_id
1 'polypeptide(L)'
;DDFRVERNGEYVVEGNLFEEGKEARISVWGTSSKAISAYQPGDKADLKKGETITVDAEGDYVWSGPESQMKGRGQRVFVTAQTPPDFTLDNYRKMLLDEKNVDGMSKAFFNTLTVTIPATIIPIVIAAFAAYALAWMEFPGRALLIAMVVGLLVVPLQLALIPLLKLHLGIGIGKGYLGVWLAHTGFGLPLAIYLLRNYMVGLPRDIIENARVDGATEFQIFTKIILPLSFPALASFAIFQFLWTWNDLLVAKVFLIDATGETTVMTNRIVELLGTRGGNWEILATAAFVSIAVPLAVFFLMQRYLVRGLLAGSVK
;
A
#
# COMPACT_ATOMS: atom_id res chain seq x y z
N ASP A 1 10.84 -30.52 28.09
CA ASP A 1 10.98 -30.36 29.54
C ASP A 1 11.49 -31.70 30.12
N ASP A 2 12.65 -31.66 30.70
CA ASP A 2 13.17 -32.79 31.45
C ASP A 2 12.74 -32.66 32.93
N PHE A 3 12.26 -33.75 33.49
CA PHE A 3 11.86 -33.77 34.89
C PHE A 3 12.61 -34.90 35.67
N ARG A 4 12.99 -34.57 36.88
CA ARG A 4 13.62 -35.53 37.78
C ARG A 4 13.13 -35.36 39.23
N VAL A 5 13.16 -36.44 39.98
CA VAL A 5 12.89 -36.42 41.44
C VAL A 5 14.21 -36.53 42.16
N GLU A 6 14.54 -35.58 43.03
CA GLU A 6 15.77 -35.58 43.82
C GLU A 6 15.63 -36.48 45.07
N ARG A 7 16.80 -36.86 45.66
CA ARG A 7 16.86 -37.75 46.82
C ARG A 7 16.13 -37.24 48.08
N ASN A 8 15.90 -35.93 48.15
CA ASN A 8 15.14 -35.27 49.20
C ASN A 8 13.62 -35.26 48.97
N GLY A 9 13.13 -35.90 47.93
CA GLY A 9 11.72 -35.90 47.55
C GLY A 9 11.27 -34.63 46.85
N GLU A 10 12.17 -33.80 46.43
CA GLU A 10 11.89 -32.59 45.65
C GLU A 10 11.77 -32.98 44.17
N TYR A 11 10.70 -32.49 43.55
CA TYR A 11 10.43 -32.65 42.10
C TYR A 11 11.03 -31.47 41.37
N VAL A 12 11.87 -31.72 40.39
CA VAL A 12 12.56 -30.68 39.62
C VAL A 12 12.22 -30.82 38.14
N VAL A 13 11.81 -29.70 37.50
CA VAL A 13 11.55 -29.60 36.09
C VAL A 13 12.54 -28.59 35.51
N GLU A 14 13.30 -29.02 34.52
CA GLU A 14 14.26 -28.18 33.79
C GLU A 14 13.86 -28.08 32.31
N GLY A 15 14.19 -26.98 31.68
CA GLY A 15 13.96 -26.77 30.27
C GLY A 15 14.42 -25.38 29.83
N ASN A 16 14.19 -25.09 28.58
CA ASN A 16 14.46 -23.76 28.03
C ASN A 16 13.14 -23.10 27.54
N LEU A 17 13.01 -21.79 27.75
CA LEU A 17 11.83 -21.01 27.36
C LEU A 17 11.79 -20.71 25.90
N PHE A 18 12.89 -20.86 25.18
CA PHE A 18 13.00 -20.58 23.73
C PHE A 18 12.99 -21.87 22.92
N GLU A 19 12.56 -21.79 21.69
CA GLU A 19 12.67 -22.89 20.73
C GLU A 19 14.13 -23.07 20.30
N GLU A 20 14.54 -24.31 20.03
CA GLU A 20 15.90 -24.61 19.56
C GLU A 20 16.30 -23.73 18.37
N GLY A 21 17.48 -23.09 18.46
CA GLY A 21 18.01 -22.20 17.41
C GLY A 21 17.60 -20.73 17.52
N LYS A 22 16.83 -20.33 18.54
CA LYS A 22 16.58 -18.91 18.82
C LYS A 22 17.52 -18.39 19.90
N GLU A 23 18.46 -17.54 19.51
CA GLU A 23 19.29 -16.78 20.44
C GLU A 23 18.48 -15.57 20.95
N ALA A 24 17.97 -15.65 22.16
CA ALA A 24 17.33 -14.53 22.83
C ALA A 24 17.93 -14.38 24.22
N ARG A 25 18.09 -13.16 24.71
CA ARG A 25 18.64 -12.88 26.04
C ARG A 25 17.59 -12.20 26.89
N ILE A 26 17.25 -12.87 28.02
CA ILE A 26 16.29 -12.35 28.99
C ILE A 26 16.91 -11.19 29.75
N SER A 27 16.27 -10.05 29.78
CA SER A 27 16.67 -8.90 30.57
C SER A 27 15.99 -8.84 31.92
N VAL A 28 14.72 -9.21 31.99
CA VAL A 28 13.92 -9.31 33.23
C VAL A 28 12.81 -10.35 33.02
N TRP A 29 12.36 -10.91 34.16
CA TRP A 29 11.29 -11.90 34.13
C TRP A 29 10.33 -11.79 35.32
N GLY A 30 9.20 -12.48 35.27
CA GLY A 30 8.24 -12.51 36.36
C GLY A 30 7.25 -13.67 36.25
N THR A 31 6.56 -13.96 37.33
CA THR A 31 5.56 -15.02 37.44
C THR A 31 4.13 -14.52 37.24
N SER A 32 3.95 -13.21 36.99
CA SER A 32 2.66 -12.56 36.77
C SER A 32 2.74 -11.55 35.62
N SER A 33 1.71 -11.51 34.79
CA SER A 33 1.58 -10.51 33.71
C SER A 33 1.51 -9.05 34.21
N LYS A 34 1.22 -8.84 35.51
CA LYS A 34 1.22 -7.52 36.13
C LYS A 34 2.56 -7.10 36.69
N ALA A 35 3.53 -8.02 36.80
CA ALA A 35 4.86 -7.81 37.38
C ALA A 35 5.90 -8.60 36.56
N ILE A 36 6.01 -8.26 35.25
CA ILE A 36 6.95 -8.93 34.32
C ILE A 36 8.42 -8.65 34.67
N SER A 37 8.71 -7.50 35.26
CA SER A 37 10.06 -7.07 35.65
C SER A 37 10.36 -7.30 37.14
N ALA A 38 9.76 -8.30 37.79
CA ALA A 38 9.93 -8.55 39.19
C ALA A 38 11.31 -9.14 39.54
N TYR A 39 11.95 -9.86 38.63
CA TYR A 39 13.17 -10.60 38.85
C TYR A 39 14.20 -10.34 37.74
N GLN A 40 15.48 -10.37 38.11
CA GLN A 40 16.61 -10.38 37.17
C GLN A 40 16.92 -11.84 36.75
N PRO A 41 17.60 -12.06 35.61
CA PRO A 41 18.10 -13.39 35.26
C PRO A 41 18.98 -13.97 36.38
N GLY A 42 18.70 -15.23 36.75
CA GLY A 42 19.36 -15.90 37.85
C GLY A 42 18.73 -15.72 39.24
N ASP A 43 17.78 -14.78 39.38
CA ASP A 43 17.03 -14.63 40.63
C ASP A 43 16.09 -15.84 40.86
N LYS A 44 15.88 -16.15 42.13
CA LYS A 44 14.96 -17.19 42.57
C LYS A 44 13.62 -16.58 42.98
N ALA A 45 12.56 -17.00 42.34
CA ALA A 45 11.20 -16.61 42.70
C ALA A 45 10.55 -17.68 43.56
N ASP A 46 10.10 -17.30 44.75
CA ASP A 46 9.28 -18.15 45.59
C ASP A 46 7.83 -18.10 45.17
N LEU A 47 7.28 -19.26 44.84
CA LEU A 47 5.89 -19.43 44.44
C LEU A 47 5.03 -19.89 45.63
N LYS A 48 3.72 -19.89 45.42
CA LYS A 48 2.79 -20.42 46.41
C LYS A 48 3.01 -21.92 46.58
N LYS A 49 2.89 -22.39 47.82
CA LYS A 49 2.95 -23.82 48.20
C LYS A 49 4.36 -24.43 48.24
N GLY A 50 5.40 -23.62 48.43
CA GLY A 50 6.76 -24.09 48.58
C GLY A 50 7.49 -24.44 47.28
N GLU A 51 6.93 -24.02 46.15
CA GLU A 51 7.58 -24.14 44.86
C GLU A 51 8.54 -22.96 44.64
N THR A 52 9.60 -23.18 43.87
CA THR A 52 10.54 -22.12 43.47
C THR A 52 10.91 -22.24 42.01
N ILE A 53 11.10 -21.11 41.33
CA ILE A 53 11.56 -21.08 39.97
C ILE A 53 12.69 -20.08 39.77
N THR A 54 13.69 -20.50 39.01
CA THR A 54 14.79 -19.64 38.55
C THR A 54 14.86 -19.66 37.06
N VAL A 55 15.10 -18.50 36.45
CA VAL A 55 15.27 -18.36 35.00
C VAL A 55 16.55 -17.58 34.76
N ASP A 56 17.42 -18.09 33.90
CA ASP A 56 18.66 -17.42 33.55
C ASP A 56 18.52 -16.49 32.31
N ALA A 57 19.64 -15.88 31.92
CA ALA A 57 19.67 -14.96 30.81
C ALA A 57 19.49 -15.65 29.44
N GLU A 58 19.83 -16.89 29.32
CA GLU A 58 19.78 -17.75 28.15
C GLU A 58 18.39 -18.43 27.99
N GLY A 59 17.53 -18.26 29.00
CA GLY A 59 16.16 -18.81 29.00
C GLY A 59 16.05 -20.19 29.62
N ASP A 60 17.15 -20.74 30.15
CA ASP A 60 17.08 -21.97 30.89
C ASP A 60 16.35 -21.72 32.21
N TYR A 61 15.47 -22.64 32.56
CA TYR A 61 14.75 -22.53 33.81
C TYR A 61 14.86 -23.82 34.66
N VAL A 62 14.84 -23.62 35.95
CA VAL A 62 14.73 -24.68 36.94
C VAL A 62 13.53 -24.38 37.83
N TRP A 63 12.54 -25.27 37.82
CA TRP A 63 11.33 -25.16 38.63
C TRP A 63 11.31 -26.35 39.60
N SER A 64 11.33 -26.09 40.86
CA SER A 64 11.43 -27.13 41.92
C SER A 64 10.38 -26.95 43.02
N GLY A 65 9.98 -28.05 43.64
CA GLY A 65 9.06 -28.06 44.76
C GLY A 65 8.50 -29.45 45.07
N PRO A 66 7.47 -29.56 45.92
CA PRO A 66 6.86 -30.83 46.28
C PRO A 66 6.20 -31.51 45.09
N GLU A 67 6.49 -32.79 44.82
CA GLU A 67 5.91 -33.55 43.69
C GLU A 67 4.38 -33.47 43.64
N SER A 68 3.72 -33.56 44.78
CA SER A 68 2.27 -33.52 44.89
C SER A 68 1.65 -32.22 44.42
N GLN A 69 2.41 -31.12 44.32
CA GLN A 69 1.95 -29.80 43.90
C GLN A 69 2.31 -29.50 42.45
N MET A 70 3.37 -30.10 41.90
CA MET A 70 3.92 -29.80 40.58
C MET A 70 3.46 -30.77 39.50
N LYS A 71 3.26 -32.04 39.83
CA LYS A 71 2.93 -33.09 38.84
C LYS A 71 1.64 -32.80 38.06
N GLY A 72 1.76 -32.76 36.72
CA GLY A 72 0.66 -32.47 35.83
C GLY A 72 0.25 -30.99 35.73
N ARG A 73 1.03 -30.08 36.31
CA ARG A 73 0.84 -28.63 36.23
C ARG A 73 1.91 -27.97 35.37
N GLY A 74 1.60 -26.81 34.85
CA GLY A 74 2.54 -25.89 34.21
C GLY A 74 2.59 -24.56 34.96
N GLN A 75 3.77 -23.98 35.10
CA GLN A 75 3.95 -22.62 35.61
C GLN A 75 4.12 -21.64 34.46
N ARG A 76 3.34 -20.54 34.49
CA ARG A 76 3.53 -19.46 33.51
C ARG A 76 4.64 -18.53 33.94
N VAL A 77 5.57 -18.28 33.02
CA VAL A 77 6.65 -17.30 33.17
C VAL A 77 6.48 -16.25 32.09
N PHE A 78 6.65 -15.01 32.48
CA PHE A 78 6.59 -13.84 31.58
C PHE A 78 8.01 -13.27 31.51
N VAL A 79 8.54 -13.14 30.31
CA VAL A 79 9.93 -12.68 30.12
C VAL A 79 9.94 -11.45 29.17
N THR A 80 10.86 -10.53 29.43
CA THR A 80 11.28 -9.53 28.48
C THR A 80 12.65 -9.96 27.97
N ALA A 81 12.69 -10.37 26.68
CA ALA A 81 13.90 -10.84 26.05
C ALA A 81 14.28 -9.91 24.88
N GLN A 82 15.58 -9.70 24.73
CA GLN A 82 16.15 -9.07 23.54
C GLN A 82 16.55 -10.17 22.57
N THR A 83 15.86 -10.26 21.45
CA THR A 83 16.27 -11.11 20.33
C THR A 83 17.15 -10.29 19.39
N PRO A 84 18.31 -10.83 18.96
CA PRO A 84 19.08 -10.20 17.89
C PRO A 84 18.17 -10.00 16.66
N PRO A 85 18.32 -8.90 15.92
CA PRO A 85 17.55 -8.71 14.70
C PRO A 85 17.94 -9.78 13.67
N ASP A 86 16.99 -10.62 13.29
CA ASP A 86 17.15 -11.59 12.21
C ASP A 86 16.78 -10.92 10.88
N PHE A 87 17.79 -10.54 10.09
CA PHE A 87 17.63 -9.93 8.77
C PHE A 87 17.37 -11.00 7.71
N THR A 88 16.12 -11.36 7.53
CA THR A 88 15.68 -12.32 6.51
C THR A 88 14.75 -11.68 5.48
N LEU A 89 14.75 -12.22 4.27
CA LEU A 89 13.78 -11.90 3.22
C LEU A 89 12.62 -12.90 3.14
N ASP A 90 12.52 -13.82 4.08
CA ASP A 90 11.53 -14.89 4.06
C ASP A 90 10.09 -14.38 4.06
N ASN A 91 9.82 -13.28 4.78
CA ASN A 91 8.50 -12.67 4.77
C ASN A 91 8.12 -12.16 3.37
N TYR A 92 9.07 -11.53 2.65
CA TYR A 92 8.85 -11.09 1.28
C TYR A 92 8.67 -12.28 0.34
N ARG A 93 9.48 -13.33 0.50
CA ARG A 93 9.36 -14.55 -0.30
C ARG A 93 8.00 -15.23 -0.10
N LYS A 94 7.56 -15.40 1.13
CA LYS A 94 6.25 -15.97 1.46
C LYS A 94 5.11 -15.13 0.90
N MET A 95 5.18 -13.81 0.97
CA MET A 95 4.10 -12.94 0.51
C MET A 95 4.04 -12.79 -1.02
N LEU A 96 5.18 -12.84 -1.72
CA LEU A 96 5.24 -12.56 -3.16
C LEU A 96 5.38 -13.81 -4.02
N LEU A 97 5.98 -14.89 -3.50
CA LEU A 97 6.34 -16.05 -4.32
C LEU A 97 5.61 -17.33 -3.93
N ASP A 98 5.03 -17.40 -2.74
CA ASP A 98 4.27 -18.58 -2.31
C ASP A 98 2.80 -18.45 -2.74
N GLU A 99 2.45 -19.09 -3.85
CA GLU A 99 1.09 -19.11 -4.40
C GLU A 99 0.06 -19.79 -3.48
N LYS A 100 0.51 -20.64 -2.56
CA LYS A 100 -0.35 -21.32 -1.59
C LYS A 100 -0.61 -20.51 -0.33
N ASN A 101 0.12 -19.41 -0.16
CA ASN A 101 -0.04 -18.56 1.01
C ASN A 101 -1.33 -17.76 0.93
N VAL A 102 -2.22 -18.02 1.87
CA VAL A 102 -3.51 -17.30 2.02
C VAL A 102 -3.27 -15.79 2.20
N ASP A 103 -2.14 -15.39 2.77
CA ASP A 103 -1.76 -14.01 3.01
C ASP A 103 -1.00 -13.39 1.80
N GLY A 104 -0.80 -14.15 0.71
CA GLY A 104 -0.04 -13.75 -0.46
C GLY A 104 -0.56 -12.49 -1.15
N MET A 105 0.34 -11.65 -1.63
CA MET A 105 0.05 -10.37 -2.27
C MET A 105 0.31 -10.33 -3.77
N SER A 106 0.93 -11.37 -4.36
CA SER A 106 1.32 -11.38 -5.77
C SER A 106 0.14 -11.09 -6.71
N LYS A 107 -0.98 -11.78 -6.50
CA LYS A 107 -2.21 -11.58 -7.30
C LYS A 107 -2.75 -10.15 -7.15
N ALA A 108 -2.84 -9.65 -5.92
CA ALA A 108 -3.28 -8.29 -5.65
C ALA A 108 -2.34 -7.24 -6.27
N PHE A 109 -1.04 -7.51 -6.32
CA PHE A 109 -0.04 -6.67 -6.98
C PHE A 109 -0.31 -6.55 -8.48
N PHE A 110 -0.45 -7.68 -9.18
CA PHE A 110 -0.75 -7.68 -10.62
C PHE A 110 -2.13 -7.09 -10.94
N ASN A 111 -3.13 -7.34 -10.11
CA ASN A 111 -4.45 -6.70 -10.24
C ASN A 111 -4.32 -5.18 -10.12
N THR A 112 -3.55 -4.69 -9.14
CA THR A 112 -3.31 -3.24 -8.98
C THR A 112 -2.62 -2.64 -10.20
N LEU A 113 -1.61 -3.32 -10.77
CA LEU A 113 -0.98 -2.89 -12.03
C LEU A 113 -1.98 -2.86 -13.19
N THR A 114 -2.80 -3.90 -13.31
CA THR A 114 -3.85 -3.99 -14.36
C THR A 114 -4.89 -2.88 -14.23
N VAL A 115 -5.19 -2.43 -13.02
CA VAL A 115 -6.05 -1.25 -12.79
C VAL A 115 -5.29 0.02 -13.11
N THR A 116 -4.11 0.22 -12.53
CA THR A 116 -3.42 1.51 -12.48
C THR A 116 -2.86 1.95 -13.83
N ILE A 117 -2.29 1.03 -14.62
CA ILE A 117 -1.67 1.38 -15.89
C ILE A 117 -2.70 1.92 -16.88
N PRO A 118 -3.81 1.22 -17.21
CA PRO A 118 -4.81 1.76 -18.11
C PRO A 118 -5.54 2.99 -17.55
N ALA A 119 -5.85 3.00 -16.24
CA ALA A 119 -6.48 4.13 -15.58
C ALA A 119 -5.59 5.38 -15.48
N THR A 120 -4.30 5.25 -15.76
CA THR A 120 -3.36 6.37 -15.94
C THR A 120 -3.28 6.80 -17.38
N ILE A 121 -3.12 5.86 -18.31
CA ILE A 121 -2.90 6.15 -19.74
C ILE A 121 -4.14 6.69 -20.41
N ILE A 122 -5.32 6.09 -20.18
CA ILE A 122 -6.56 6.46 -20.86
C ILE A 122 -6.93 7.94 -20.63
N PRO A 123 -7.02 8.44 -19.37
CA PRO A 123 -7.36 9.84 -19.15
C PRO A 123 -6.30 10.80 -19.70
N ILE A 124 -5.01 10.46 -19.70
CA ILE A 124 -3.95 11.29 -20.24
C ILE A 124 -4.11 11.46 -21.74
N VAL A 125 -4.34 10.37 -22.46
CA VAL A 125 -4.52 10.40 -23.91
C VAL A 125 -5.74 11.26 -24.29
N ILE A 126 -6.88 11.01 -23.65
CA ILE A 126 -8.10 11.78 -23.90
C ILE A 126 -7.91 13.26 -23.55
N ALA A 127 -7.31 13.52 -22.39
CA ALA A 127 -7.06 14.89 -21.92
C ALA A 127 -6.07 15.65 -22.80
N ALA A 128 -5.07 14.99 -23.38
CA ALA A 128 -4.12 15.65 -24.28
C ALA A 128 -4.83 16.21 -25.53
N PHE A 129 -5.70 15.42 -26.16
CA PHE A 129 -6.51 15.90 -27.29
C PHE A 129 -7.48 17.00 -26.89
N ALA A 130 -8.21 16.80 -25.79
CA ALA A 130 -9.17 17.78 -25.30
C ALA A 130 -8.48 19.11 -24.90
N ALA A 131 -7.36 19.02 -24.20
CA ALA A 131 -6.58 20.18 -23.80
C ALA A 131 -6.04 20.97 -24.99
N TYR A 132 -5.55 20.28 -26.03
CA TYR A 132 -5.12 20.91 -27.26
C TYR A 132 -6.27 21.67 -27.96
N ALA A 133 -7.42 21.00 -28.16
CA ALA A 133 -8.59 21.64 -28.76
C ALA A 133 -9.04 22.87 -27.95
N LEU A 134 -9.10 22.74 -26.62
CA LEU A 134 -9.50 23.84 -25.72
C LEU A 134 -8.42 24.93 -25.59
N ALA A 135 -7.16 24.68 -25.93
CA ALA A 135 -6.10 25.66 -25.91
C ALA A 135 -5.97 26.45 -27.21
N TRP A 136 -6.02 25.75 -28.38
CA TRP A 136 -5.57 26.28 -29.65
C TRP A 136 -6.58 26.29 -30.77
N MET A 137 -7.72 25.58 -30.63
CA MET A 137 -8.78 25.57 -31.63
C MET A 137 -9.90 26.55 -31.27
N GLU A 138 -10.48 27.18 -32.28
CA GLU A 138 -11.63 28.05 -32.11
C GLU A 138 -12.90 27.33 -32.58
N PHE A 139 -13.86 27.18 -31.67
CA PHE A 139 -15.15 26.57 -31.95
C PHE A 139 -16.25 27.12 -31.01
N PRO A 140 -17.52 27.10 -31.42
CA PRO A 140 -18.61 27.56 -30.59
C PRO A 140 -18.77 26.67 -29.34
N GLY A 141 -19.02 27.26 -28.17
CA GLY A 141 -19.18 26.53 -26.91
C GLY A 141 -17.88 26.22 -26.15
N ARG A 142 -16.69 26.57 -26.67
CA ARG A 142 -15.39 26.34 -26.00
C ARG A 142 -15.36 26.86 -24.57
N ALA A 143 -15.84 28.10 -24.35
CA ALA A 143 -15.87 28.70 -23.01
C ALA A 143 -16.77 27.92 -22.05
N LEU A 144 -17.92 27.43 -22.52
CA LEU A 144 -18.83 26.61 -21.73
C LEU A 144 -18.20 25.26 -21.37
N LEU A 145 -17.51 24.61 -22.32
CA LEU A 145 -16.81 23.37 -22.04
C LEU A 145 -15.71 23.55 -20.98
N ILE A 146 -14.93 24.64 -21.06
CA ILE A 146 -13.93 24.96 -20.02
C ILE A 146 -14.61 25.17 -18.67
N ALA A 147 -15.71 25.91 -18.63
CA ALA A 147 -16.46 26.13 -17.39
C ALA A 147 -17.01 24.81 -16.81
N MET A 148 -17.52 23.91 -17.66
CA MET A 148 -17.97 22.57 -17.23
C MET A 148 -16.83 21.74 -16.67
N VAL A 149 -15.66 21.70 -17.32
CA VAL A 149 -14.48 20.99 -16.84
C VAL A 149 -14.07 21.49 -15.45
N VAL A 150 -14.03 22.81 -15.26
CA VAL A 150 -13.72 23.41 -13.96
C VAL A 150 -14.81 23.11 -12.93
N GLY A 151 -16.07 23.16 -13.32
CA GLY A 151 -17.20 22.80 -12.46
C GLY A 151 -17.15 21.35 -11.98
N LEU A 152 -16.73 20.41 -12.82
CA LEU A 152 -16.60 19.01 -12.47
C LEU A 152 -15.48 18.73 -11.43
N LEU A 153 -14.48 19.62 -11.28
CA LEU A 153 -13.46 19.48 -10.24
C LEU A 153 -14.04 19.58 -8.81
N VAL A 154 -15.19 20.21 -8.65
CA VAL A 154 -15.84 20.40 -7.35
C VAL A 154 -16.67 19.18 -6.94
N VAL A 155 -16.96 18.26 -7.86
CA VAL A 155 -17.79 17.08 -7.59
C VAL A 155 -17.03 16.10 -6.70
N PRO A 156 -17.50 15.82 -5.45
CA PRO A 156 -16.83 14.85 -4.59
C PRO A 156 -16.97 13.44 -5.16
N LEU A 157 -15.80 12.77 -5.32
CA LEU A 157 -15.73 11.41 -5.86
C LEU A 157 -16.67 10.45 -5.11
N GLN A 158 -16.68 10.52 -3.78
CA GLN A 158 -17.46 9.62 -2.94
C GLN A 158 -18.97 9.70 -3.21
N LEU A 159 -19.49 10.88 -3.51
CA LEU A 159 -20.90 11.08 -3.83
C LEU A 159 -21.25 10.57 -5.22
N ALA A 160 -20.32 10.62 -6.15
CA ALA A 160 -20.52 10.21 -7.54
C ALA A 160 -20.39 8.69 -7.78
N LEU A 161 -19.74 7.93 -6.85
CA LEU A 161 -19.46 6.51 -7.05
C LEU A 161 -20.69 5.67 -7.33
N ILE A 162 -21.74 5.77 -6.52
CA ILE A 162 -22.95 4.94 -6.66
C ILE A 162 -23.80 5.36 -7.88
N PRO A 163 -24.06 6.66 -8.14
CA PRO A 163 -24.68 7.09 -9.37
C PRO A 163 -23.95 6.61 -10.63
N LEU A 164 -22.62 6.71 -10.64
CA LEU A 164 -21.79 6.26 -11.76
C LEU A 164 -21.87 4.74 -11.96
N LEU A 165 -21.84 3.96 -10.87
CA LEU A 165 -22.03 2.51 -10.95
C LEU A 165 -23.40 2.15 -11.54
N LYS A 166 -24.47 2.84 -11.12
CA LYS A 166 -25.81 2.63 -11.69
C LYS A 166 -25.84 2.94 -13.17
N LEU A 167 -25.15 4.00 -13.62
CA LEU A 167 -25.00 4.30 -15.04
C LEU A 167 -24.27 3.17 -15.77
N HIS A 168 -23.13 2.69 -15.26
CA HIS A 168 -22.38 1.59 -15.86
C HIS A 168 -23.22 0.32 -16.00
N LEU A 169 -24.01 -0.02 -14.98
CA LEU A 169 -24.92 -1.15 -15.01
C LEU A 169 -26.03 -0.93 -16.07
N GLY A 170 -26.60 0.27 -16.15
CA GLY A 170 -27.68 0.62 -17.07
C GLY A 170 -27.26 0.57 -18.55
N ILE A 171 -26.00 0.86 -18.86
CA ILE A 171 -25.46 0.83 -20.23
C ILE A 171 -24.67 -0.44 -20.54
N GLY A 172 -24.71 -1.44 -19.65
CA GLY A 172 -24.13 -2.77 -19.89
C GLY A 172 -22.62 -2.90 -19.66
N ILE A 173 -21.94 -1.87 -19.12
CA ILE A 173 -20.51 -1.96 -18.77
C ILE A 173 -20.30 -2.88 -17.54
N GLY A 174 -21.18 -2.75 -16.54
CA GLY A 174 -21.13 -3.56 -15.33
C GLY A 174 -19.94 -3.24 -14.41
N LYS A 175 -19.62 -4.22 -13.54
CA LYS A 175 -18.41 -4.25 -12.73
C LYS A 175 -17.28 -4.98 -13.48
N GLY A 176 -16.05 -4.66 -13.16
CA GLY A 176 -14.86 -5.27 -13.75
C GLY A 176 -13.80 -4.25 -14.11
N TYR A 177 -12.74 -4.71 -14.77
CA TYR A 177 -11.61 -3.84 -15.14
C TYR A 177 -12.03 -2.67 -16.02
N LEU A 178 -12.90 -2.88 -17.01
CA LEU A 178 -13.41 -1.79 -17.85
C LEU A 178 -14.16 -0.75 -17.01
N GLY A 179 -15.01 -1.20 -16.08
CA GLY A 179 -15.76 -0.32 -15.19
C GLY A 179 -14.84 0.56 -14.33
N VAL A 180 -13.81 -0.03 -13.72
CA VAL A 180 -12.87 0.73 -12.89
C VAL A 180 -11.98 1.67 -13.70
N TRP A 181 -11.54 1.28 -14.92
CA TRP A 181 -10.76 2.15 -15.80
C TRP A 181 -11.55 3.38 -16.21
N LEU A 182 -12.80 3.20 -16.61
CA LEU A 182 -13.69 4.30 -17.01
C LEU A 182 -14.05 5.20 -15.83
N ALA A 183 -14.25 4.63 -14.64
CA ALA A 183 -14.51 5.41 -13.44
C ALA A 183 -13.31 6.31 -13.09
N HIS A 184 -12.09 5.77 -13.03
CA HIS A 184 -10.88 6.56 -12.82
C HIS A 184 -10.63 7.58 -13.93
N THR A 185 -10.95 7.23 -15.17
CA THR A 185 -10.89 8.17 -16.29
C THR A 185 -11.85 9.33 -16.08
N GLY A 186 -13.11 9.07 -15.75
CA GLY A 186 -14.11 10.11 -15.50
C GLY A 186 -13.71 11.07 -14.38
N PHE A 187 -13.14 10.56 -13.30
CA PHE A 187 -12.68 11.39 -12.19
C PHE A 187 -11.37 12.13 -12.47
N GLY A 188 -10.46 11.52 -13.23
CA GLY A 188 -9.17 12.13 -13.57
C GLY A 188 -9.22 13.17 -14.69
N LEU A 189 -10.15 13.02 -15.64
CA LEU A 189 -10.25 13.86 -16.84
C LEU A 189 -10.37 15.36 -16.57
N PRO A 190 -11.22 15.86 -15.65
CA PRO A 190 -11.35 17.28 -15.42
C PRO A 190 -10.04 17.93 -15.00
N LEU A 191 -9.32 17.32 -14.07
CA LEU A 191 -8.02 17.81 -13.61
C LEU A 191 -6.96 17.73 -14.71
N ALA A 192 -6.92 16.60 -15.44
CA ALA A 192 -5.99 16.40 -16.55
C ALA A 192 -6.17 17.48 -17.63
N ILE A 193 -7.41 17.70 -18.09
CA ILE A 193 -7.74 18.69 -19.11
C ILE A 193 -7.36 20.10 -18.61
N TYR A 194 -7.73 20.44 -17.38
CA TYR A 194 -7.42 21.74 -16.80
C TYR A 194 -5.91 22.02 -16.75
N LEU A 195 -5.14 21.09 -16.21
CA LEU A 195 -3.68 21.25 -16.08
C LEU A 195 -2.98 21.29 -17.44
N LEU A 196 -3.29 20.34 -18.33
CA LEU A 196 -2.69 20.26 -19.66
C LEU A 196 -3.06 21.47 -20.52
N ARG A 197 -4.31 21.88 -20.50
CA ARG A 197 -4.77 23.06 -21.24
C ARG A 197 -4.03 24.32 -20.76
N ASN A 198 -3.91 24.55 -19.47
CA ASN A 198 -3.22 25.72 -18.93
C ASN A 198 -1.74 25.71 -19.30
N TYR A 199 -1.10 24.54 -19.31
CA TYR A 199 0.29 24.40 -19.78
C TYR A 199 0.40 24.72 -21.28
N MET A 200 -0.47 24.13 -22.12
CA MET A 200 -0.43 24.30 -23.57
C MET A 200 -0.70 25.74 -24.01
N VAL A 201 -1.57 26.46 -23.31
CA VAL A 201 -1.80 27.90 -23.56
C VAL A 201 -0.55 28.75 -23.31
N GLY A 202 0.33 28.31 -22.42
CA GLY A 202 1.60 28.98 -22.12
C GLY A 202 2.71 28.75 -23.14
N LEU A 203 2.50 27.89 -24.13
CA LEU A 203 3.48 27.66 -25.19
C LEU A 203 3.56 28.86 -26.16
N PRO A 204 4.74 29.14 -26.77
CA PRO A 204 4.90 30.25 -27.69
C PRO A 204 3.99 30.12 -28.91
N ARG A 205 3.19 31.14 -29.17
CA ARG A 205 2.23 31.19 -30.27
C ARG A 205 2.89 31.08 -31.65
N ASP A 206 4.04 31.74 -31.78
CA ASP A 206 4.79 31.81 -33.03
C ASP A 206 5.13 30.42 -33.59
N ILE A 207 5.42 29.45 -32.71
CA ILE A 207 5.75 28.08 -33.14
C ILE A 207 4.56 27.44 -33.87
N ILE A 208 3.34 27.68 -33.37
CA ILE A 208 2.13 27.10 -33.92
C ILE A 208 1.67 27.83 -35.17
N GLU A 209 1.78 29.17 -35.15
CA GLU A 209 1.43 30.00 -36.30
C GLU A 209 2.37 29.75 -37.49
N ASN A 210 3.67 29.64 -37.24
CA ASN A 210 4.64 29.28 -38.29
C ASN A 210 4.35 27.90 -38.90
N ALA A 211 4.03 26.92 -38.08
CA ALA A 211 3.69 25.57 -38.55
C ALA A 211 2.43 25.59 -39.43
N ARG A 212 1.43 26.44 -39.11
CA ARG A 212 0.24 26.62 -39.92
C ARG A 212 0.55 27.29 -41.27
N VAL A 213 1.45 28.29 -41.27
CA VAL A 213 1.92 28.94 -42.50
C VAL A 213 2.65 27.96 -43.42
N ASP A 214 3.43 27.03 -42.81
CA ASP A 214 4.12 25.93 -43.51
C ASP A 214 3.15 24.83 -44.01
N GLY A 215 1.84 24.96 -43.78
CA GLY A 215 0.83 24.01 -44.25
C GLY A 215 0.64 22.76 -43.40
N ALA A 216 1.15 22.75 -42.15
CA ALA A 216 0.93 21.63 -41.25
C ALA A 216 -0.55 21.51 -40.81
N THR A 217 -1.09 20.30 -40.81
CA THR A 217 -2.42 20.04 -40.31
C THR A 217 -2.45 20.13 -38.77
N GLU A 218 -3.63 20.38 -38.20
CA GLU A 218 -3.81 20.44 -36.74
C GLU A 218 -3.31 19.16 -36.04
N PHE A 219 -3.51 18.00 -36.65
CA PHE A 219 -3.00 16.73 -36.12
C PHE A 219 -1.46 16.64 -36.15
N GLN A 220 -0.83 17.20 -37.21
CA GLN A 220 0.64 17.27 -37.28
C GLN A 220 1.18 18.26 -36.26
N ILE A 221 0.55 19.40 -36.07
CA ILE A 221 0.91 20.39 -35.04
C ILE A 221 0.80 19.75 -33.65
N PHE A 222 -0.32 19.08 -33.38
CA PHE A 222 -0.51 18.39 -32.11
C PHE A 222 0.56 17.33 -31.84
N THR A 223 0.74 16.40 -32.79
CA THR A 223 1.60 15.23 -32.55
C THR A 223 3.11 15.53 -32.63
N LYS A 224 3.52 16.44 -33.52
CA LYS A 224 4.95 16.73 -33.76
C LYS A 224 5.48 17.91 -32.97
N ILE A 225 4.62 18.81 -32.50
CA ILE A 225 5.04 20.05 -31.82
C ILE A 225 4.48 20.09 -30.39
N ILE A 226 3.16 20.12 -30.23
CA ILE A 226 2.54 20.38 -28.95
C ILE A 226 2.74 19.23 -27.96
N LEU A 227 2.52 18.00 -28.41
CA LEU A 227 2.66 16.81 -27.56
C LEU A 227 4.08 16.63 -27.00
N PRO A 228 5.16 16.75 -27.83
CA PRO A 228 6.53 16.72 -27.33
C PRO A 228 6.86 17.87 -26.36
N LEU A 229 6.43 19.10 -26.69
CA LEU A 229 6.65 20.27 -25.83
C LEU A 229 5.87 20.16 -24.50
N SER A 230 4.71 19.50 -24.50
CA SER A 230 3.87 19.29 -23.33
C SER A 230 4.26 18.06 -22.51
N PHE A 231 5.28 17.31 -22.92
CA PHE A 231 5.71 16.09 -22.22
C PHE A 231 5.95 16.29 -20.72
N PRO A 232 6.59 17.38 -20.23
CA PRO A 232 6.74 17.59 -18.80
C PRO A 232 5.43 17.68 -18.03
N ALA A 233 4.41 18.34 -18.60
CA ALA A 233 3.09 18.44 -18.00
C ALA A 233 2.33 17.11 -18.04
N LEU A 234 2.41 16.38 -19.16
CA LEU A 234 1.86 15.04 -19.30
C LEU A 234 2.46 14.08 -18.27
N ALA A 235 3.78 14.09 -18.12
CA ALA A 235 4.50 13.26 -17.16
C ALA A 235 4.15 13.62 -15.72
N SER A 236 4.00 14.93 -15.41
CA SER A 236 3.58 15.37 -14.08
C SER A 236 2.18 14.86 -13.73
N PHE A 237 1.23 15.00 -14.65
CA PHE A 237 -0.11 14.47 -14.42
C PHE A 237 -0.12 12.94 -14.34
N ALA A 238 0.69 12.26 -15.17
CA ALA A 238 0.82 10.80 -15.12
C ALA A 238 1.24 10.30 -13.74
N ILE A 239 2.18 10.99 -13.08
CA ILE A 239 2.60 10.64 -11.72
C ILE A 239 1.43 10.78 -10.74
N PHE A 240 0.71 11.91 -10.76
CA PHE A 240 -0.44 12.11 -9.88
C PHE A 240 -1.52 11.06 -10.10
N GLN A 241 -1.90 10.83 -11.34
CA GLN A 241 -2.94 9.85 -11.69
C GLN A 241 -2.53 8.43 -11.32
N PHE A 242 -1.26 8.06 -11.56
CA PHE A 242 -0.72 6.77 -11.16
C PHE A 242 -0.77 6.59 -9.65
N LEU A 243 -0.23 7.54 -8.88
CA LEU A 243 -0.20 7.47 -7.42
C LEU A 243 -1.60 7.44 -6.82
N TRP A 244 -2.51 8.23 -7.38
CA TRP A 244 -3.91 8.26 -6.94
C TRP A 244 -4.58 6.90 -7.17
N THR A 245 -4.46 6.35 -8.38
CA THR A 245 -5.08 5.07 -8.73
C THR A 245 -4.44 3.89 -7.99
N TRP A 246 -3.10 3.89 -7.84
CA TRP A 246 -2.38 2.87 -7.10
C TRP A 246 -2.83 2.75 -5.64
N ASN A 247 -3.08 3.87 -4.99
CA ASN A 247 -3.50 3.93 -3.60
C ASN A 247 -5.02 3.92 -3.41
N ASP A 248 -5.80 3.76 -4.49
CA ASP A 248 -7.24 3.72 -4.40
C ASP A 248 -7.75 2.41 -3.79
N LEU A 249 -8.77 2.55 -2.96
CA LEU A 249 -9.54 1.46 -2.39
C LEU A 249 -11.02 1.57 -2.73
N LEU A 250 -11.56 2.80 -2.72
CA LEU A 250 -13.01 3.02 -2.81
C LEU A 250 -13.55 2.71 -4.20
N VAL A 251 -12.90 3.22 -5.25
CA VAL A 251 -13.33 2.95 -6.63
C VAL A 251 -13.17 1.46 -6.92
N ALA A 252 -12.05 0.84 -6.51
CA ALA A 252 -11.84 -0.58 -6.68
C ALA A 252 -12.93 -1.42 -5.99
N LYS A 253 -13.32 -1.09 -4.75
CA LYS A 253 -14.40 -1.78 -4.03
C LYS A 253 -15.75 -1.67 -4.73
N VAL A 254 -16.05 -0.51 -5.32
CA VAL A 254 -17.34 -0.28 -5.96
C VAL A 254 -17.41 -0.91 -7.35
N PHE A 255 -16.35 -0.78 -8.15
CA PHE A 255 -16.39 -1.12 -9.58
C PHE A 255 -15.70 -2.42 -9.96
N LEU A 256 -14.82 -2.99 -9.10
CA LEU A 256 -13.98 -4.13 -9.46
C LEU A 256 -14.16 -5.30 -8.51
N ILE A 257 -13.95 -5.09 -7.21
CA ILE A 257 -13.83 -6.19 -6.23
C ILE A 257 -15.17 -6.91 -6.07
N ASP A 258 -15.13 -8.22 -6.18
CA ASP A 258 -16.25 -9.12 -5.99
C ASP A 258 -16.05 -10.06 -4.78
N ALA A 259 -17.03 -10.91 -4.53
CA ALA A 259 -17.00 -11.86 -3.42
C ALA A 259 -15.97 -13.01 -3.60
N THR A 260 -15.44 -13.21 -4.82
CA THR A 260 -14.46 -14.27 -5.09
C THR A 260 -13.05 -13.93 -4.61
N GLY A 261 -12.75 -12.62 -4.44
CA GLY A 261 -11.43 -12.10 -4.13
C GLY A 261 -10.44 -12.16 -5.29
N GLU A 262 -10.86 -12.67 -6.48
CA GLU A 262 -10.01 -12.84 -7.65
C GLU A 262 -9.46 -11.50 -8.18
N THR A 263 -10.24 -10.43 -8.03
CA THR A 263 -9.92 -9.08 -8.49
C THR A 263 -9.46 -8.14 -7.37
N THR A 264 -9.13 -8.69 -6.20
CA THR A 264 -8.63 -7.91 -5.06
C THR A 264 -7.37 -7.13 -5.43
N VAL A 265 -7.33 -5.84 -5.07
CA VAL A 265 -6.17 -4.95 -5.21
C VAL A 265 -5.37 -4.85 -3.91
N MET A 266 -4.12 -4.34 -3.98
CA MET A 266 -3.21 -4.30 -2.83
C MET A 266 -3.77 -3.54 -1.63
N THR A 267 -4.39 -2.39 -1.86
CA THR A 267 -5.01 -1.60 -0.79
C THR A 267 -6.10 -2.36 -0.05
N ASN A 268 -6.93 -3.13 -0.77
CA ASN A 268 -7.92 -4.00 -0.13
C ASN A 268 -7.28 -5.16 0.60
N ARG A 269 -6.22 -5.77 0.03
CA ARG A 269 -5.50 -6.87 0.66
C ARG A 269 -4.86 -6.45 1.98
N ILE A 270 -4.28 -5.25 2.06
CA ILE A 270 -3.74 -4.70 3.31
C ILE A 270 -4.86 -4.53 4.36
N VAL A 271 -6.02 -4.05 3.97
CA VAL A 271 -7.17 -3.90 4.89
C VAL A 271 -7.65 -5.26 5.41
N GLU A 272 -7.67 -6.29 4.57
CA GLU A 272 -7.99 -7.67 4.98
C GLU A 272 -6.96 -8.21 5.97
N LEU A 273 -5.66 -8.03 5.69
CA LEU A 273 -4.58 -8.43 6.59
C LEU A 273 -4.66 -7.71 7.94
N LEU A 274 -4.98 -6.43 7.98
CA LEU A 274 -5.22 -5.69 9.22
C LEU A 274 -6.35 -6.30 10.05
N GLY A 275 -7.42 -6.73 9.40
CA GLY A 275 -8.55 -7.38 10.07
C GLY A 275 -8.27 -8.79 10.58
N THR A 276 -7.47 -9.58 9.86
CA THR A 276 -7.22 -11.00 10.15
C THR A 276 -5.89 -11.28 10.84
N ARG A 277 -4.89 -10.42 10.63
CA ARG A 277 -3.50 -10.58 11.10
C ARG A 277 -3.00 -9.34 11.85
N GLY A 278 -3.88 -8.57 12.48
CA GLY A 278 -3.52 -7.33 13.18
C GLY A 278 -2.49 -7.46 14.29
N GLY A 279 -2.24 -8.69 14.80
CA GLY A 279 -1.17 -9.00 15.74
C GLY A 279 0.19 -9.34 15.10
N ASN A 280 0.24 -9.58 13.78
CA ASN A 280 1.45 -10.01 13.06
C ASN A 280 2.09 -8.82 12.34
N TRP A 281 2.84 -8.03 13.09
CA TRP A 281 3.46 -6.79 12.58
C TRP A 281 4.44 -7.02 11.44
N GLU A 282 5.15 -8.16 11.41
CA GLU A 282 6.08 -8.54 10.36
C GLU A 282 5.38 -8.71 9.00
N ILE A 283 4.19 -9.32 8.99
CA ILE A 283 3.37 -9.49 7.77
C ILE A 283 2.84 -8.13 7.31
N LEU A 284 2.30 -7.34 8.23
CA LEU A 284 1.75 -6.01 7.92
C LEU A 284 2.83 -5.05 7.41
N ALA A 285 4.00 -5.04 8.04
CA ALA A 285 5.13 -4.24 7.59
C ALA A 285 5.59 -4.66 6.19
N THR A 286 5.73 -5.96 5.94
CA THR A 286 6.10 -6.50 4.62
C THR A 286 5.09 -6.07 3.55
N ALA A 287 3.79 -6.20 3.82
CA ALA A 287 2.73 -5.78 2.93
C ALA A 287 2.79 -4.29 2.61
N ALA A 288 3.02 -3.45 3.62
CA ALA A 288 3.18 -2.01 3.46
C ALA A 288 4.41 -1.65 2.60
N PHE A 289 5.56 -2.27 2.85
CA PHE A 289 6.78 -2.05 2.06
C PHE A 289 6.59 -2.46 0.59
N VAL A 290 5.97 -3.61 0.32
CA VAL A 290 5.66 -4.06 -1.04
C VAL A 290 4.73 -3.06 -1.73
N SER A 291 3.72 -2.55 -1.02
CA SER A 291 2.77 -1.57 -1.58
C SER A 291 3.44 -0.24 -1.93
N ILE A 292 4.39 0.22 -1.13
CA ILE A 292 5.08 1.51 -1.32
C ILE A 292 6.19 1.42 -2.37
N ALA A 293 6.77 0.26 -2.62
CA ALA A 293 7.93 0.10 -3.50
C ALA A 293 7.70 0.65 -4.92
N VAL A 294 6.54 0.36 -5.53
CA VAL A 294 6.23 0.83 -6.89
C VAL A 294 5.97 2.33 -6.94
N PRO A 295 5.12 2.94 -6.07
CA PRO A 295 5.01 4.39 -5.97
C PRO A 295 6.33 5.12 -5.81
N LEU A 296 7.21 4.63 -4.94
CA LEU A 296 8.54 5.21 -4.75
C LEU A 296 9.40 5.11 -6.02
N ALA A 297 9.41 3.94 -6.68
CA ALA A 297 10.15 3.76 -7.93
C ALA A 297 9.65 4.73 -9.01
N VAL A 298 8.33 4.84 -9.20
CA VAL A 298 7.72 5.78 -10.15
C VAL A 298 8.08 7.22 -9.81
N PHE A 299 7.98 7.60 -8.53
CA PHE A 299 8.34 8.94 -8.08
C PHE A 299 9.81 9.26 -8.38
N PHE A 300 10.77 8.42 -7.96
CA PHE A 300 12.19 8.66 -8.18
C PHE A 300 12.59 8.70 -9.65
N LEU A 301 11.99 7.86 -10.49
CA LEU A 301 12.25 7.85 -11.93
C LEU A 301 11.73 9.11 -12.62
N MET A 302 10.61 9.66 -12.14
CA MET A 302 9.90 10.73 -12.82
C MET A 302 9.95 12.09 -12.11
N GLN A 303 10.54 12.22 -10.92
CA GLN A 303 10.57 13.46 -10.12
C GLN A 303 11.07 14.69 -10.88
N ARG A 304 12.03 14.50 -11.79
CA ARG A 304 12.57 15.59 -12.64
C ARG A 304 11.51 16.25 -13.52
N TYR A 305 10.52 15.47 -13.95
CA TYR A 305 9.41 15.98 -14.77
C TYR A 305 8.37 16.67 -13.92
N LEU A 306 8.12 16.18 -12.70
CA LEU A 306 7.21 16.79 -11.75
C LEU A 306 7.60 18.25 -11.45
N VAL A 307 8.87 18.46 -11.13
CA VAL A 307 9.40 19.81 -10.83
C VAL A 307 9.27 20.73 -12.05
N ARG A 308 9.63 20.26 -13.25
CA ARG A 308 9.53 21.06 -14.47
C ARG A 308 8.10 21.37 -14.88
N GLY A 309 7.19 20.37 -14.75
CA GLY A 309 5.78 20.56 -15.12
C GLY A 309 5.01 21.51 -14.22
N LEU A 310 5.29 21.49 -12.92
CA LEU A 310 4.66 22.39 -11.95
C LEU A 310 5.22 23.81 -12.02
N LEU A 311 6.54 23.97 -12.18
CA LEU A 311 7.18 25.31 -12.23
C LEU A 311 6.87 26.04 -13.52
N ALA A 312 6.71 25.37 -14.64
CA ALA A 312 6.35 26.03 -15.92
C ALA A 312 4.99 26.73 -15.88
N GLY A 313 4.08 26.33 -14.97
CA GLY A 313 2.81 27.02 -14.71
C GLY A 313 2.88 28.18 -13.70
N SER A 314 3.97 28.32 -12.97
CA SER A 314 4.09 29.28 -11.86
C SER A 314 5.00 30.47 -12.16
N VAL A 315 5.81 30.41 -13.21
CA VAL A 315 6.68 31.51 -13.63
C VAL A 315 5.98 32.29 -14.75
N LYS A 316 5.31 33.34 -14.38
CA LYS A 316 4.93 34.45 -15.26
C LYS A 316 5.86 35.61 -15.03
#